data_a8e429391a8af1ff29c22eb0bda5d3d6
#
_entry.id   a8e429391a8af1ff29c22eb0bda5d3d6
#
_cell.length_a   1.000
_cell.length_b   1.000
_cell.length_c   1.000
_cell.angle_alpha   90.00
_cell.angle_beta   90.00
_cell.angle_gamma   90.00
#
_symmetry.space_group_name_H-M   'P 1'
#
loop_
_entity.id
_entity.type
_entity.pdbx_description
1 polymer ?
#
loop_
_entity_poly.entity_id
_entity_poly.type
_entity_poly.pdbx_seq_one_letter_code
_entity_poly.pdbx_strand_id
1 'polypeptide(L)'
;MTEQRGRLVVISGPSGAGKSTVIARLMQRRQNLCFSVSATTRDPRPGEVDGKDYFYVTREAFDRMVETDALLEHAEYVGNYYGTPEGPVNEMLAQGKDVILEIEVQGALIVKEKRPDAILVFIAPPSFEVLESRLRGRGTEKDEVVAMRLEKARGECAHMDGYDYIVVNDLLDDSINNLASIIRAARCRSTNVDLRLV
;
A
#
# COMPACT_ATOMS: atom_id res chain seq x y z
N MET A 1 24.00 -15.74 -12.01
CA MET A 1 22.61 -15.23 -12.06
C MET A 1 22.61 -13.96 -11.25
N THR A 2 22.42 -12.79 -11.88
CA THR A 2 22.29 -11.51 -11.18
C THR A 2 21.03 -11.60 -10.32
N GLU A 3 21.19 -11.41 -8.99
CA GLU A 3 20.05 -11.31 -8.08
C GLU A 3 19.15 -10.15 -8.54
N GLN A 4 17.99 -10.49 -9.03
CA GLN A 4 17.04 -9.51 -9.54
C GLN A 4 16.45 -8.76 -8.35
N ARG A 5 16.70 -7.45 -8.26
CA ARG A 5 16.14 -6.57 -7.22
C ARG A 5 14.61 -6.74 -7.17
N GLY A 6 14.04 -6.74 -5.95
CA GLY A 6 12.59 -6.76 -5.74
C GLY A 6 11.87 -5.53 -6.28
N ARG A 7 10.56 -5.53 -6.27
CA ARG A 7 9.69 -4.45 -6.78
C ARG A 7 8.94 -3.78 -5.65
N LEU A 8 8.87 -2.46 -5.71
CA LEU A 8 8.02 -1.68 -4.82
C LEU A 8 6.62 -1.58 -5.44
N VAL A 9 5.63 -2.09 -4.72
CA VAL A 9 4.22 -2.09 -5.14
C VAL A 9 3.41 -1.29 -4.14
N VAL A 10 2.86 -0.19 -4.58
CA VAL A 10 2.03 0.70 -3.76
C VAL A 10 0.57 0.42 -4.07
N ILE A 11 -0.19 0.08 -3.06
CA ILE A 11 -1.60 -0.28 -3.17
C ILE A 11 -2.43 0.76 -2.44
N SER A 12 -3.35 1.38 -3.16
CA SER A 12 -4.32 2.33 -2.59
C SER A 12 -5.74 1.99 -3.06
N GLY A 13 -6.68 2.78 -2.62
CA GLY A 13 -8.09 2.66 -2.95
C GLY A 13 -8.97 2.94 -1.74
N PRO A 14 -10.27 3.10 -1.91
CA PRO A 14 -11.16 3.55 -0.86
C PRO A 14 -11.28 2.56 0.29
N SER A 15 -11.58 3.09 1.46
CA SER A 15 -11.92 2.26 2.63
C SER A 15 -13.16 1.41 2.30
N GLY A 16 -13.09 0.10 2.58
CA GLY A 16 -14.16 -0.84 2.18
C GLY A 16 -13.97 -1.50 0.82
N ALA A 17 -12.99 -1.08 0.00
CA ALA A 17 -12.68 -1.74 -1.28
C ALA A 17 -12.11 -3.16 -1.14
N GLY A 18 -11.65 -3.55 0.07
CA GLY A 18 -11.15 -4.91 0.34
C GLY A 18 -9.65 -5.07 0.14
N LYS A 19 -8.88 -3.98 0.09
CA LYS A 19 -7.41 -3.98 -0.09
C LYS A 19 -6.69 -4.98 0.81
N SER A 20 -6.84 -4.82 2.12
CA SER A 20 -6.13 -5.65 3.12
C SER A 20 -6.47 -7.13 3.00
N THR A 21 -7.70 -7.46 2.57
CA THR A 21 -8.10 -8.86 2.31
C THR A 21 -7.37 -9.43 1.09
N VAL A 22 -7.33 -8.68 -0.02
CA VAL A 22 -6.63 -9.09 -1.24
C VAL A 22 -5.13 -9.26 -0.95
N ILE A 23 -4.52 -8.28 -0.27
CA ILE A 23 -3.10 -8.31 0.09
C ILE A 23 -2.78 -9.52 0.99
N ALA A 24 -3.54 -9.72 2.07
CA ALA A 24 -3.32 -10.82 3.01
C ALA A 24 -3.40 -12.19 2.32
N ARG A 25 -4.39 -12.38 1.44
CA ARG A 25 -4.54 -13.61 0.65
C ARG A 25 -3.43 -13.81 -0.38
N LEU A 26 -2.98 -12.74 -1.02
CA LEU A 26 -1.85 -12.80 -1.95
C LEU A 26 -0.55 -13.17 -1.22
N MET A 27 -0.29 -12.57 -0.05
CA MET A 27 0.90 -12.87 0.75
C MET A 27 0.96 -14.35 1.19
N GLN A 28 -0.18 -14.95 1.51
CA GLN A 28 -0.26 -16.39 1.82
C GLN A 28 0.16 -17.30 0.63
N ARG A 29 0.01 -16.79 -0.61
CA ARG A 29 0.33 -17.54 -1.85
C ARG A 29 1.75 -17.28 -2.37
N ARG A 30 2.50 -16.32 -1.80
CA ARG A 30 3.81 -15.86 -2.31
C ARG A 30 4.82 -15.64 -1.19
N GLN A 31 5.91 -16.45 -1.20
CA GLN A 31 6.96 -16.39 -0.18
C GLN A 31 7.90 -15.17 -0.32
N ASN A 32 8.06 -14.62 -1.54
CA ASN A 32 8.96 -13.48 -1.82
C ASN A 32 8.24 -12.13 -1.77
N LEU A 33 7.07 -12.06 -1.14
CA LEU A 33 6.28 -10.85 -0.99
C LEU A 33 6.30 -10.41 0.49
N CYS A 34 6.72 -9.19 0.75
CA CYS A 34 6.78 -8.62 2.09
C CYS A 34 5.84 -7.41 2.20
N PHE A 35 5.31 -7.20 3.38
CA PHE A 35 4.56 -5.98 3.71
C PHE A 35 5.52 -4.99 4.36
N SER A 36 5.46 -3.71 3.97
CA SER A 36 6.24 -2.66 4.62
C SER A 36 5.62 -2.30 5.96
N VAL A 37 6.45 -2.23 6.99
CA VAL A 37 6.05 -1.77 8.32
C VAL A 37 6.22 -0.26 8.36
N SER A 38 5.13 0.47 8.64
CA SER A 38 5.13 1.93 8.78
C SER A 38 5.63 2.36 10.15
N ALA A 39 6.24 3.54 10.25
CA ALA A 39 6.51 4.22 11.50
C ALA A 39 5.27 5.01 11.96
N THR A 40 5.06 5.13 13.26
CA THR A 40 3.97 5.94 13.83
C THR A 40 4.37 6.53 15.18
N THR A 41 3.82 7.72 15.48
CA THR A 41 3.94 8.37 16.79
C THR A 41 2.81 7.96 17.75
N ARG A 42 1.85 7.16 17.30
CA ARG A 42 0.78 6.60 18.11
C ARG A 42 1.33 5.54 19.07
N ASP A 43 0.85 5.54 20.30
CA ASP A 43 1.15 4.44 21.22
C ASP A 43 0.63 3.10 20.72
N PRO A 44 1.35 1.98 21.01
CA PRO A 44 0.90 0.65 20.66
C PRO A 44 -0.41 0.28 21.36
N ARG A 45 -1.30 -0.39 20.65
CA ARG A 45 -2.52 -0.97 21.22
C ARG A 45 -2.22 -2.34 21.85
N PRO A 46 -3.08 -2.82 22.76
CA PRO A 46 -2.92 -4.18 23.31
C PRO A 46 -2.82 -5.24 22.21
N GLY A 47 -1.73 -6.00 22.23
CA GLY A 47 -1.45 -7.06 21.24
C GLY A 47 -0.64 -6.65 20.03
N GLU A 48 -0.41 -5.35 19.79
CA GLU A 48 0.50 -4.87 18.74
C GLU A 48 1.97 -5.01 19.17
N VAL A 49 2.82 -5.34 18.22
CA VAL A 49 4.25 -5.61 18.43
C VAL A 49 5.09 -4.63 17.61
N ASP A 50 6.04 -3.97 18.27
CA ASP A 50 7.00 -3.07 17.63
C ASP A 50 7.83 -3.80 16.57
N GLY A 51 8.05 -3.13 15.43
CA GLY A 51 8.76 -3.68 14.29
C GLY A 51 7.97 -4.71 13.46
N LYS A 52 6.75 -5.05 13.90
CA LYS A 52 5.86 -5.98 13.20
C LYS A 52 4.58 -5.30 12.72
N ASP A 53 3.86 -4.66 13.62
CA ASP A 53 2.62 -3.93 13.30
C ASP A 53 2.95 -2.51 12.86
N TYR A 54 3.79 -1.84 13.63
CA TYR A 54 4.40 -0.53 13.35
C TYR A 54 5.81 -0.46 13.96
N PHE A 55 6.63 0.49 13.49
CA PHE A 55 7.74 1.05 14.25
C PHE A 55 7.17 2.19 15.11
N TYR A 56 7.05 1.97 16.42
CA TYR A 56 6.55 2.97 17.35
C TYR A 56 7.68 3.90 17.74
N VAL A 57 7.58 5.16 17.33
CA VAL A 57 8.63 6.17 17.52
C VAL A 57 8.11 7.37 18.26
N THR A 58 8.98 8.12 18.96
CA THR A 58 8.58 9.41 19.56
C THR A 58 8.35 10.44 18.47
N ARG A 59 7.64 11.52 18.81
CA ARG A 59 7.41 12.64 17.90
C ARG A 59 8.73 13.22 17.39
N GLU A 60 9.71 13.44 18.29
CA GLU A 60 11.02 13.99 17.92
C GLU A 60 11.81 13.04 17.02
N ALA A 61 11.66 11.72 17.19
CA ALA A 61 12.29 10.75 16.29
C ALA A 61 11.63 10.78 14.91
N PHE A 62 10.31 10.90 14.85
CA PHE A 62 9.58 11.03 13.58
C PHE A 62 9.94 12.32 12.85
N ASP A 63 10.00 13.45 13.55
CA ASP A 63 10.38 14.73 12.97
C ASP A 63 11.80 14.67 12.37
N ARG A 64 12.75 14.02 13.04
CA ARG A 64 14.08 13.77 12.48
C ARG A 64 14.05 12.91 11.20
N MET A 65 13.15 11.90 11.13
CA MET A 65 13.00 11.11 9.91
C MET A 65 12.49 11.96 8.74
N VAL A 66 11.60 12.91 9.01
CA VAL A 66 11.12 13.87 8.00
C VAL A 66 12.25 14.82 7.57
N GLU A 67 12.97 15.43 8.53
CA GLU A 67 14.08 16.37 8.26
C GLU A 67 15.22 15.73 7.45
N THR A 68 15.48 14.44 7.67
CA THR A 68 16.53 13.70 6.95
C THR A 68 16.05 13.00 5.68
N ASP A 69 14.82 13.26 5.24
CA ASP A 69 14.16 12.62 4.09
C ASP A 69 14.23 11.07 4.14
N ALA A 70 14.13 10.50 5.34
CA ALA A 70 14.21 9.05 5.59
C ALA A 70 12.88 8.32 5.36
N LEU A 71 11.81 9.03 4.97
CA LEU A 71 10.48 8.48 4.70
C LEU A 71 10.15 8.58 3.21
N LEU A 72 9.57 7.52 2.64
CA LEU A 72 9.02 7.53 1.29
C LEU A 72 7.81 8.46 1.18
N GLU A 73 6.97 8.45 2.20
CA GLU A 73 5.82 9.33 2.39
C GLU A 73 5.50 9.45 3.88
N HIS A 74 4.76 10.47 4.27
CA HIS A 74 4.21 10.60 5.61
C HIS A 74 2.91 11.42 5.60
N ALA A 75 2.07 11.18 6.60
CA ALA A 75 0.82 11.92 6.81
C ALA A 75 0.48 12.03 8.29
N GLU A 76 -0.29 13.05 8.64
CA GLU A 76 -0.94 13.15 9.93
C GLU A 76 -2.36 12.58 9.86
N TYR A 77 -2.72 11.76 10.84
CA TYR A 77 -4.06 11.22 10.99
C TYR A 77 -4.47 11.19 12.47
N VAL A 78 -5.55 11.91 12.81
CA VAL A 78 -6.10 12.00 14.17
C VAL A 78 -5.01 12.35 15.21
N GLY A 79 -4.20 13.39 14.92
CA GLY A 79 -3.16 13.89 15.83
C GLY A 79 -1.92 13.00 15.95
N ASN A 80 -1.82 11.91 15.19
CA ASN A 80 -0.64 11.05 15.12
C ASN A 80 -0.03 11.07 13.72
N TYR A 81 1.26 10.84 13.65
CA TYR A 81 2.00 10.79 12.41
C TYR A 81 2.25 9.35 11.99
N TYR A 82 2.18 9.11 10.69
CA TYR A 82 2.42 7.84 10.05
C TYR A 82 3.31 8.06 8.84
N GLY A 83 4.23 7.17 8.57
CA GLY A 83 5.09 7.26 7.40
C GLY A 83 5.78 5.95 7.09
N THR A 84 6.27 5.82 5.87
CA THR A 84 6.94 4.61 5.40
C THR A 84 8.46 4.80 5.42
N PRO A 85 9.21 4.16 6.34
CA PRO A 85 10.68 4.24 6.37
C PRO A 85 11.30 3.69 5.09
N GLU A 86 12.15 4.48 4.42
CA GLU A 86 12.76 4.09 3.16
C GLU A 86 13.86 3.02 3.33
N GLY A 87 14.64 3.09 4.40
CA GLY A 87 15.74 2.16 4.67
C GLY A 87 15.30 0.70 4.65
N PRO A 88 14.36 0.27 5.52
CA PRO A 88 13.85 -1.10 5.55
C PRO A 88 13.25 -1.56 4.21
N VAL A 89 12.57 -0.67 3.48
CA VAL A 89 12.04 -0.97 2.14
C VAL A 89 13.17 -1.28 1.18
N ASN A 90 14.22 -0.43 1.14
CA ASN A 90 15.35 -0.63 0.26
C ASN A 90 16.14 -1.90 0.57
N GLU A 91 16.28 -2.27 1.85
CA GLU A 91 16.92 -3.53 2.28
C GLU A 91 16.16 -4.76 1.77
N MET A 92 14.82 -4.77 1.89
CA MET A 92 14.00 -5.86 1.37
C MET A 92 14.07 -5.97 -0.15
N LEU A 93 14.02 -4.83 -0.85
CA LEU A 93 14.16 -4.79 -2.31
C LEU A 93 15.53 -5.31 -2.77
N ALA A 94 16.61 -4.97 -2.05
CA ALA A 94 17.96 -5.45 -2.35
C ALA A 94 18.10 -6.97 -2.18
N GLN A 95 17.31 -7.57 -1.25
CA GLN A 95 17.22 -9.02 -1.05
C GLN A 95 16.37 -9.73 -2.13
N GLY A 96 15.91 -9.03 -3.17
CA GLY A 96 15.05 -9.60 -4.22
C GLY A 96 13.58 -9.81 -3.81
N LYS A 97 13.16 -9.29 -2.65
CA LYS A 97 11.79 -9.37 -2.17
C LYS A 97 10.93 -8.26 -2.79
N ASP A 98 9.73 -8.60 -3.25
CA ASP A 98 8.73 -7.59 -3.63
C ASP A 98 8.13 -7.00 -2.35
N VAL A 99 8.02 -5.69 -2.27
CA VAL A 99 7.52 -4.98 -1.08
C VAL A 99 6.20 -4.31 -1.40
N ILE A 100 5.18 -4.59 -0.59
CA ILE A 100 3.87 -3.94 -0.67
C ILE A 100 3.80 -2.81 0.37
N LEU A 101 3.38 -1.63 -0.10
CA LEU A 101 2.88 -0.53 0.73
C LEU A 101 1.37 -0.45 0.55
N GLU A 102 0.61 -0.48 1.65
CA GLU A 102 -0.82 -0.14 1.66
C GLU A 102 -0.96 1.24 2.29
N ILE A 103 -1.17 2.28 1.46
CA ILE A 103 -1.19 3.68 1.87
C ILE A 103 -2.34 4.45 1.21
N GLU A 104 -2.64 5.66 1.70
CA GLU A 104 -3.65 6.54 1.10
C GLU A 104 -3.19 7.08 -0.26
N VAL A 105 -4.13 7.56 -1.07
CA VAL A 105 -3.90 8.03 -2.44
C VAL A 105 -2.83 9.12 -2.49
N GLN A 106 -2.88 10.11 -1.60
CA GLN A 106 -1.89 11.19 -1.59
C GLN A 106 -0.48 10.67 -1.31
N GLY A 107 -0.32 9.76 -0.35
CA GLY A 107 0.96 9.11 -0.07
C GLY A 107 1.49 8.32 -1.27
N ALA A 108 0.61 7.62 -2.00
CA ALA A 108 0.98 6.86 -3.19
C ALA A 108 1.56 7.76 -4.30
N LEU A 109 0.95 8.92 -4.53
CA LEU A 109 1.45 9.89 -5.52
C LEU A 109 2.81 10.46 -5.11
N ILE A 110 3.01 10.79 -3.83
CA ILE A 110 4.31 11.21 -3.29
C ILE A 110 5.38 10.12 -3.49
N VAL A 111 5.02 8.85 -3.19
CA VAL A 111 5.94 7.73 -3.44
C VAL A 111 6.28 7.63 -4.93
N LYS A 112 5.31 7.82 -5.84
CA LYS A 112 5.57 7.76 -7.28
C LYS A 112 6.54 8.84 -7.76
N GLU A 113 6.44 10.04 -7.20
CA GLU A 113 7.38 11.13 -7.50
C GLU A 113 8.80 10.81 -7.03
N LYS A 114 8.96 10.31 -5.79
CA LYS A 114 10.26 9.91 -5.23
C LYS A 114 10.82 8.64 -5.88
N ARG A 115 9.97 7.72 -6.25
CA ARG A 115 10.29 6.39 -6.78
C ARG A 115 9.52 6.12 -8.07
N PRO A 116 9.97 6.67 -9.21
CA PRO A 116 9.31 6.46 -10.52
C PRO A 116 9.23 4.97 -10.92
N ASP A 117 10.12 4.14 -10.38
CA ASP A 117 10.14 2.68 -10.56
C ASP A 117 9.02 1.96 -9.79
N ALA A 118 8.39 2.60 -8.80
CA ALA A 118 7.28 2.03 -8.04
C ALA A 118 6.07 1.74 -8.94
N ILE A 119 5.38 0.64 -8.62
CA ILE A 119 4.18 0.19 -9.33
C ILE A 119 2.98 0.60 -8.49
N LEU A 120 2.17 1.52 -8.99
CA LEU A 120 0.96 1.96 -8.33
C LEU A 120 -0.24 1.12 -8.79
N VAL A 121 -0.92 0.50 -7.83
CA VAL A 121 -2.13 -0.29 -8.07
C VAL A 121 -3.28 0.27 -7.25
N PHE A 122 -4.35 0.68 -7.93
CA PHE A 122 -5.58 1.11 -7.28
C PHE A 122 -6.54 -0.07 -7.17
N ILE A 123 -6.97 -0.42 -5.95
CA ILE A 123 -8.03 -1.42 -5.75
C ILE A 123 -9.36 -0.70 -5.61
N ALA A 124 -10.22 -0.86 -6.62
CA ALA A 124 -11.53 -0.24 -6.71
C ALA A 124 -12.64 -1.23 -6.30
N PRO A 125 -13.74 -0.77 -5.69
CA PRO A 125 -14.96 -1.55 -5.62
C PRO A 125 -15.60 -1.63 -7.02
N PRO A 126 -16.46 -2.62 -7.32
CA PRO A 126 -17.14 -2.70 -8.61
C PRO A 126 -18.14 -1.56 -8.84
N SER A 127 -18.72 -1.02 -7.77
CA SER A 127 -19.56 0.18 -7.81
C SER A 127 -19.63 0.86 -6.44
N PHE A 128 -20.16 2.10 -6.39
CA PHE A 128 -20.39 2.81 -5.13
C PHE A 128 -21.50 2.17 -4.29
N GLU A 129 -22.50 1.55 -4.92
CA GLU A 129 -23.58 0.82 -4.23
C GLU A 129 -23.01 -0.40 -3.50
N VAL A 130 -22.10 -1.13 -4.14
CA VAL A 130 -21.41 -2.26 -3.50
C VAL A 130 -20.50 -1.76 -2.37
N LEU A 131 -19.80 -0.63 -2.57
CA LEU A 131 -18.98 -0.03 -1.52
C LEU A 131 -19.84 0.36 -0.31
N GLU A 132 -20.97 1.02 -0.53
CA GLU A 132 -21.92 1.38 0.53
C GLU A 132 -22.40 0.14 1.29
N SER A 133 -22.83 -0.89 0.57
CA SER A 133 -23.24 -2.16 1.17
C SER A 133 -22.14 -2.77 2.05
N ARG A 134 -20.89 -2.75 1.59
CA ARG A 134 -19.74 -3.26 2.36
C ARG A 134 -19.43 -2.42 3.61
N LEU A 135 -19.60 -1.10 3.52
CA LEU A 135 -19.42 -0.20 4.67
C LEU A 135 -20.51 -0.43 5.72
N ARG A 136 -21.78 -0.53 5.29
CA ARG A 136 -22.93 -0.81 6.17
C ARG A 136 -22.90 -2.21 6.77
N GLY A 137 -22.42 -3.20 6.02
CA GLY A 137 -22.36 -4.61 6.45
C GLY A 137 -21.42 -4.88 7.64
N ARG A 138 -20.57 -3.92 8.03
CA ARG A 138 -19.76 -4.00 9.26
C ARG A 138 -20.58 -3.75 10.55
N GLY A 139 -21.83 -3.26 10.42
CA GLY A 139 -22.83 -3.22 11.50
C GLY A 139 -22.56 -2.26 12.66
N THR A 140 -21.48 -1.47 12.60
CA THR A 140 -21.00 -0.65 13.73
C THR A 140 -21.07 0.86 13.48
N GLU A 141 -21.44 1.28 12.27
CA GLU A 141 -21.32 2.70 11.89
C GLU A 141 -22.69 3.36 11.67
N LYS A 142 -22.80 4.61 12.11
CA LYS A 142 -23.97 5.45 11.88
C LYS A 142 -24.03 5.88 10.41
N ASP A 143 -25.24 6.16 9.89
CA ASP A 143 -25.45 6.58 8.50
C ASP A 143 -24.61 7.80 8.09
N GLU A 144 -24.41 8.74 8.99
CA GLU A 144 -23.60 9.95 8.74
C GLU A 144 -22.13 9.59 8.49
N VAL A 145 -21.59 8.59 9.23
CA VAL A 145 -20.20 8.11 9.05
C VAL A 145 -20.06 7.39 7.72
N VAL A 146 -21.05 6.59 7.33
CA VAL A 146 -21.07 5.91 6.02
C VAL A 146 -21.10 6.94 4.90
N ALA A 147 -21.93 7.98 5.00
CA ALA A 147 -22.00 9.05 4.01
C ALA A 147 -20.65 9.80 3.86
N MET A 148 -19.99 10.15 4.97
CA MET A 148 -18.66 10.78 4.94
C MET A 148 -17.61 9.87 4.28
N ARG A 149 -17.65 8.57 4.54
CA ARG A 149 -16.72 7.60 3.92
C ARG A 149 -16.95 7.45 2.42
N LEU A 150 -18.21 7.47 1.98
CA LEU A 150 -18.56 7.43 0.56
C LEU A 150 -18.08 8.69 -0.15
N GLU A 151 -18.22 9.85 0.47
CA GLU A 151 -17.72 11.10 -0.11
C GLU A 151 -16.17 11.09 -0.20
N LYS A 152 -15.48 10.66 0.86
CA LYS A 152 -14.02 10.44 0.80
C LYS A 152 -13.65 9.47 -0.31
N ALA A 153 -14.39 8.36 -0.47
CA ALA A 153 -14.16 7.38 -1.52
C ALA A 153 -14.32 7.95 -2.93
N ARG A 154 -15.30 8.86 -3.14
CA ARG A 154 -15.43 9.56 -4.44
C ARG A 154 -14.20 10.41 -4.75
N GLY A 155 -13.71 11.16 -3.77
CA GLY A 155 -12.47 11.93 -3.90
C GLY A 155 -11.26 11.04 -4.20
N GLU A 156 -11.12 9.90 -3.50
CA GLU A 156 -10.03 8.94 -3.74
C GLU A 156 -10.11 8.33 -5.16
N CYS A 157 -11.30 7.95 -5.61
CA CYS A 157 -11.51 7.42 -6.96
C CYS A 157 -11.24 8.44 -8.08
N ALA A 158 -11.36 9.73 -7.83
CA ALA A 158 -11.03 10.76 -8.81
C ALA A 158 -9.53 10.78 -9.21
N HIS A 159 -8.68 10.13 -8.42
CA HIS A 159 -7.24 10.04 -8.68
C HIS A 159 -6.80 8.72 -9.34
N MET A 160 -7.74 7.86 -9.75
CA MET A 160 -7.41 6.54 -10.32
C MET A 160 -6.53 6.62 -11.57
N ASP A 161 -6.68 7.66 -12.38
CA ASP A 161 -5.91 7.86 -13.63
C ASP A 161 -4.39 8.07 -13.36
N GLY A 162 -4.01 8.42 -12.13
CA GLY A 162 -2.62 8.54 -11.69
C GLY A 162 -1.93 7.21 -11.37
N TYR A 163 -2.64 6.09 -11.48
CA TYR A 163 -2.13 4.76 -11.15
C TYR A 163 -1.70 3.99 -12.40
N ASP A 164 -0.70 3.10 -12.25
CA ASP A 164 -0.26 2.24 -13.34
C ASP A 164 -1.30 1.15 -13.66
N TYR A 165 -2.08 0.71 -12.65
CA TYR A 165 -3.08 -0.35 -12.78
C TYR A 165 -4.29 -0.11 -11.87
N ILE A 166 -5.47 -0.54 -12.34
CA ILE A 166 -6.70 -0.60 -11.56
C ILE A 166 -7.14 -2.07 -11.45
N VAL A 167 -7.37 -2.53 -10.22
CA VAL A 167 -7.93 -3.85 -9.93
C VAL A 167 -9.32 -3.67 -9.34
N VAL A 168 -10.35 -4.03 -10.10
CA VAL A 168 -11.73 -4.02 -9.61
C VAL A 168 -11.95 -5.25 -8.73
N ASN A 169 -12.21 -5.03 -7.43
CA ASN A 169 -12.44 -6.09 -6.46
C ASN A 169 -13.93 -6.45 -6.38
N ASP A 170 -14.37 -7.19 -7.38
CA ASP A 170 -15.69 -7.83 -7.42
C ASP A 170 -15.58 -9.26 -6.86
N LEU A 171 -14.90 -10.14 -7.56
CA LEU A 171 -14.57 -11.47 -7.10
C LEU A 171 -13.16 -11.48 -6.48
N LEU A 172 -13.07 -11.95 -5.24
CA LEU A 172 -11.81 -11.91 -4.48
C LEU A 172 -10.67 -12.66 -5.17
N ASP A 173 -10.94 -13.86 -5.68
CA ASP A 173 -9.90 -14.67 -6.33
C ASP A 173 -9.39 -14.03 -7.63
N ASP A 174 -10.26 -13.39 -8.41
CA ASP A 174 -9.86 -12.66 -9.61
C ASP A 174 -9.00 -11.44 -9.26
N SER A 175 -9.35 -10.73 -8.21
CA SER A 175 -8.55 -9.59 -7.72
C SER A 175 -7.17 -10.02 -7.26
N ILE A 176 -7.07 -11.15 -6.55
CA ILE A 176 -5.78 -11.73 -6.13
C ILE A 176 -4.95 -12.14 -7.35
N ASN A 177 -5.57 -12.80 -8.34
CA ASN A 177 -4.90 -13.26 -9.55
C ASN A 177 -4.43 -12.08 -10.42
N ASN A 178 -5.24 -11.03 -10.54
CA ASN A 178 -4.89 -9.81 -11.27
C ASN A 178 -3.69 -9.11 -10.60
N LEU A 179 -3.74 -8.90 -9.28
CA LEU A 179 -2.63 -8.29 -8.55
C LEU A 179 -1.35 -9.14 -8.64
N ALA A 180 -1.47 -10.47 -8.54
CA ALA A 180 -0.36 -11.39 -8.73
C ALA A 180 0.27 -11.29 -10.12
N SER A 181 -0.57 -11.13 -11.16
CA SER A 181 -0.14 -10.99 -12.55
C SER A 181 0.57 -9.67 -12.81
N ILE A 182 0.09 -8.56 -12.23
CA ILE A 182 0.72 -7.24 -12.29
C ILE A 182 2.14 -7.32 -11.71
N ILE A 183 2.31 -7.86 -10.50
CA ILE A 183 3.60 -8.01 -9.83
C ILE A 183 4.54 -8.89 -10.66
N ARG A 184 4.01 -9.97 -11.23
CA ARG A 184 4.79 -10.88 -12.09
C ARG A 184 5.25 -10.21 -13.39
N ALA A 185 4.35 -9.51 -14.07
CA ALA A 185 4.65 -8.79 -15.30
C ALA A 185 5.69 -7.66 -15.08
N ALA A 186 5.62 -6.98 -13.95
CA ALA A 186 6.57 -5.93 -13.62
C ALA A 186 8.02 -6.44 -13.50
N ARG A 187 8.23 -7.68 -13.11
CA ARG A 187 9.57 -8.30 -13.10
C ARG A 187 10.14 -8.48 -14.52
N CYS A 188 9.29 -8.52 -15.53
CA CYS A 188 9.65 -8.74 -16.93
C CYS A 188 9.83 -7.44 -17.71
N ARG A 189 9.65 -6.25 -17.08
CA ARG A 189 9.93 -4.97 -17.76
C ARG A 189 11.39 -4.93 -18.20
N SER A 190 11.68 -4.44 -19.39
CA SER A 190 13.05 -4.35 -19.95
C SER A 190 14.00 -3.54 -19.06
N THR A 191 13.48 -2.51 -18.39
CA THR A 191 14.22 -1.70 -17.40
C THR A 191 14.62 -2.48 -16.15
N ASN A 192 14.04 -3.65 -15.93
CA ASN A 192 14.20 -4.48 -14.75
C ASN A 192 14.98 -5.78 -15.03
N VAL A 193 15.37 -6.02 -16.28
CA VAL A 193 16.09 -7.21 -16.70
C VAL A 193 17.50 -6.80 -17.12
N ASP A 194 18.50 -7.17 -16.30
CA ASP A 194 19.91 -7.04 -16.68
C ASP A 194 20.33 -8.36 -17.37
N LEU A 195 20.16 -8.39 -18.69
CA LEU A 195 20.56 -9.53 -19.52
C LEU A 195 21.83 -9.19 -20.28
N ARG A 196 22.95 -9.82 -19.90
CA ARG A 196 24.18 -9.78 -20.66
C ARG A 196 24.20 -10.98 -21.59
N LEU A 197 23.88 -10.73 -22.87
CA LEU A 197 24.09 -11.70 -23.92
C LEU A 197 25.58 -11.64 -24.31
N VAL A 198 26.32 -12.66 -23.94
CA VAL A 198 27.74 -12.85 -24.29
C VAL A 198 27.80 -13.76 -25.51
#